data_83d9ca12d29b706db83a882afde33d6a
#
_entry.id   83d9ca12d29b706db83a882afde33d6a
#
_cell.length_a   1.000
_cell.length_b   1.000
_cell.length_c   1.000
_cell.angle_alpha   90.00
_cell.angle_beta   90.00
_cell.angle_gamma   90.00
#
_symmetry.space_group_name_H-M   'P 1'
#
loop_
_entity.id
_entity.type
_entity.pdbx_description
1 polymer ?
#
loop_
_entity_poly.entity_id
_entity_poly.type
_entity_poly.pdbx_seq_one_letter_code
_entity_poly.pdbx_strand_id
1 'polypeptide(L)'
;LINAFNKILRRIESKKEDLREIFEENFTVADKIDLILKMAAPGVALRFTELFTDAASRAEVVITFLALLELIRMKQLRCVQAEEFGEIELSRV
;
A
#
# COMPACT_ATOMS: atom_id res chain seq x y z
N LEU A 1 4.19 -9.90 3.99
CA LEU A 1 3.37 -8.77 3.51
C LEU A 1 2.23 -8.43 4.47
N ILE A 2 1.48 -9.42 4.90
CA ILE A 2 0.38 -9.20 5.84
C ILE A 2 0.86 -8.64 7.17
N ASN A 3 1.99 -9.13 7.68
CA ASN A 3 2.57 -8.62 8.92
C ASN A 3 2.99 -7.16 8.81
N ALA A 4 3.56 -6.78 7.68
CA ALA A 4 3.95 -5.39 7.43
C ALA A 4 2.72 -4.48 7.36
N PHE A 5 1.65 -4.95 6.71
CA PHE A 5 0.40 -4.22 6.62
C PHE A 5 -0.25 -4.02 7.99
N ASN A 6 -0.25 -5.06 8.81
CA ASN A 6 -0.80 -4.98 10.17
C ASN A 6 -0.05 -3.96 11.04
N LYS A 7 1.26 -3.86 10.89
CA LYS A 7 2.04 -2.85 11.61
C LYS A 7 1.62 -1.44 11.22
N ILE A 8 1.36 -1.22 9.94
CA ILE A 8 0.91 0.09 9.45
C ILE A 8 -0.48 0.42 10.00
N LEU A 9 -1.40 -0.54 9.98
CA LEU A 9 -2.75 -0.34 10.52
C LEU A 9 -2.72 0.00 12.00
N ARG A 10 -1.87 -0.68 12.79
CA ARG A 10 -1.76 -0.40 14.23
C ARG A 10 -1.29 1.01 14.50
N ARG A 11 -0.40 1.54 13.66
CA ARG A 11 0.08 2.91 13.79
C ARG A 11 -1.05 3.92 13.60
N ILE A 12 -2.02 3.60 12.75
CA ILE A 12 -3.11 4.50 12.38
C ILE A 12 -4.35 4.29 13.25
N GLU A 13 -4.56 3.10 13.79
CA GLU A 13 -5.73 2.77 14.63
C GLU A 13 -5.93 3.68 15.82
N SER A 14 -4.87 4.30 16.33
CA SER A 14 -4.98 5.24 17.43
C SER A 14 -5.91 6.42 17.13
N LYS A 15 -6.27 6.65 15.88
CA LYS A 15 -7.15 7.72 15.44
C LYS A 15 -8.63 7.32 15.43
N LYS A 16 -8.96 6.07 15.73
CA LYS A 16 -10.34 5.55 15.84
C LYS A 16 -11.27 6.01 14.72
N GLU A 17 -10.95 5.64 13.50
CA GLU A 17 -11.79 5.99 12.38
C GLU A 17 -12.98 5.03 12.22
N ASP A 18 -14.12 5.59 11.84
CA ASP A 18 -15.33 4.84 11.57
C ASP A 18 -15.22 4.12 10.22
N LEU A 19 -15.81 2.92 10.12
CA LEU A 19 -15.88 2.17 8.88
C LEU A 19 -16.54 2.94 7.75
N ARG A 20 -17.40 3.90 8.08
CA ARG A 20 -18.06 4.75 7.08
C ARG A 20 -17.05 5.53 6.24
N GLU A 21 -15.94 5.91 6.83
CA GLU A 21 -14.92 6.69 6.14
C GLU A 21 -14.32 5.94 4.96
N ILE A 22 -14.30 4.61 5.00
CA ILE A 22 -13.81 3.79 3.89
C ILE A 22 -14.64 4.03 2.63
N PHE A 23 -15.95 4.29 2.80
CA PHE A 23 -16.86 4.50 1.69
C PHE A 23 -17.08 5.97 1.33
N GLU A 24 -16.70 6.88 2.23
CA GLU A 24 -16.87 8.32 2.03
C GLU A 24 -15.62 9.02 1.48
N GLU A 25 -14.49 8.36 1.53
CA GLU A 25 -13.25 8.92 1.02
C GLU A 25 -13.29 9.11 -0.50
N ASN A 26 -12.69 10.19 -0.97
CA ASN A 26 -12.72 10.59 -2.37
C ASN A 26 -11.64 9.96 -3.23
N PHE A 27 -11.22 8.74 -2.91
CA PHE A 27 -10.25 8.02 -3.71
C PHE A 27 -10.70 6.56 -3.89
N THR A 28 -10.29 5.97 -5.00
CA THR A 28 -10.65 4.60 -5.36
C THR A 28 -9.41 3.74 -5.46
N VAL A 29 -9.64 2.42 -5.56
CA VAL A 29 -8.54 1.48 -5.83
C VAL A 29 -7.83 1.85 -7.14
N ALA A 30 -8.60 2.25 -8.17
CA ALA A 30 -8.03 2.66 -9.46
C ALA A 30 -7.11 3.87 -9.33
N ASP A 31 -7.50 4.86 -8.52
CA ASP A 31 -6.67 6.04 -8.26
C ASP A 31 -5.34 5.64 -7.61
N LYS A 32 -5.40 4.71 -6.66
CA LYS A 32 -4.19 4.25 -5.97
C LYS A 32 -3.32 3.38 -6.85
N ILE A 33 -3.91 2.60 -7.76
CA ILE A 33 -3.15 1.84 -8.75
C ILE A 33 -2.30 2.77 -9.60
N ASP A 34 -2.89 3.84 -10.12
CA ASP A 34 -2.18 4.82 -10.92
C ASP A 34 -1.05 5.48 -10.14
N LEU A 35 -1.32 5.84 -8.89
CA LEU A 35 -0.32 6.45 -8.02
C LEU A 35 0.86 5.50 -7.76
N ILE A 36 0.57 4.25 -7.42
CA ILE A 36 1.61 3.26 -7.16
C ILE A 36 2.47 3.03 -8.40
N LEU A 37 1.86 2.94 -9.58
CA LEU A 37 2.60 2.76 -10.82
C LEU A 37 3.51 3.96 -11.12
N LYS A 38 3.12 5.15 -10.74
CA LYS A 38 3.96 6.34 -10.90
C LYS A 38 5.14 6.30 -9.93
N MET A 39 4.91 5.86 -8.70
CA MET A 39 5.97 5.76 -7.69
C MET A 39 6.95 4.63 -7.99
N ALA A 40 6.45 3.51 -8.51
CA ALA A 40 7.25 2.34 -8.86
C ALA A 40 7.62 2.39 -10.34
N ALA A 41 8.37 3.39 -10.75
CA ALA A 41 8.83 3.52 -12.13
C ALA A 41 9.77 2.36 -12.51
N PRO A 42 9.88 2.01 -13.80
CA PRO A 42 10.80 0.94 -14.23
C PRO A 42 12.23 1.22 -13.76
N GLY A 43 12.86 0.22 -13.17
CA GLY A 43 14.23 0.32 -12.66
C GLY A 43 14.34 0.97 -11.28
N VAL A 44 13.23 1.33 -10.64
CA VAL A 44 13.22 1.95 -9.31
C VAL A 44 12.62 0.95 -8.31
N ALA A 45 13.36 0.66 -7.23
CA ALA A 45 12.84 -0.13 -6.13
C ALA A 45 12.09 0.80 -5.17
N LEU A 46 10.85 0.43 -4.83
CA LEU A 46 10.00 1.20 -3.94
C LEU A 46 9.83 0.41 -2.65
N ARG A 47 10.03 1.05 -1.51
CA ARG A 47 9.81 0.39 -0.22
C ARG A 47 8.32 0.31 0.08
N PHE A 48 7.89 -0.80 0.62
CA PHE A 48 6.50 -1.01 1.01
C PHE A 48 5.99 0.12 1.91
N THR A 49 6.79 0.51 2.89
CA THR A 49 6.40 1.57 3.83
C THR A 49 6.22 2.93 3.16
N GLU A 50 6.91 3.19 2.06
CA GLU A 50 6.80 4.46 1.35
C GLU A 50 5.41 4.67 0.74
N LEU A 51 4.69 3.59 0.43
CA LEU A 51 3.33 3.69 -0.11
C LEU A 51 2.37 4.33 0.89
N PHE A 52 2.66 4.21 2.18
CA PHE A 52 1.75 4.62 3.23
C PHE A 52 2.22 5.85 4.00
N THR A 53 3.33 6.46 3.58
CA THR A 53 3.91 7.61 4.26
C THR A 53 2.93 8.78 4.33
N ASP A 54 2.22 9.03 3.25
CA ASP A 54 1.28 10.14 3.15
C ASP A 54 -0.15 9.75 3.47
N ALA A 55 -0.38 8.51 3.90
CA ALA A 55 -1.73 8.05 4.22
C ALA A 55 -2.24 8.78 5.46
N ALA A 56 -3.33 9.51 5.29
CA ALA A 56 -3.92 10.31 6.36
C ALA A 56 -4.96 9.53 7.17
N SER A 57 -5.46 8.42 6.64
CA SER A 57 -6.54 7.68 7.27
C SER A 57 -6.35 6.18 7.09
N ARG A 58 -7.03 5.43 7.96
CA ARG A 58 -7.07 3.97 7.86
C ARG A 58 -7.69 3.54 6.52
N ALA A 59 -8.73 4.24 6.08
CA ALA A 59 -9.38 3.95 4.80
C ALA A 59 -8.40 4.07 3.64
N GLU A 60 -7.58 5.11 3.64
CA GLU A 60 -6.56 5.30 2.61
C GLU A 60 -5.54 4.17 2.62
N VAL A 61 -5.11 3.72 3.81
CA VAL A 61 -4.18 2.59 3.92
C VAL A 61 -4.78 1.32 3.34
N VAL A 62 -6.03 1.02 3.68
CA VAL A 62 -6.72 -0.19 3.20
C VAL A 62 -6.83 -0.16 1.68
N ILE A 63 -7.25 0.97 1.11
CA ILE A 63 -7.42 1.09 -0.34
C ILE A 63 -6.07 1.00 -1.06
N THR A 64 -5.04 1.62 -0.50
CA THR A 64 -3.69 1.53 -1.06
C THR A 64 -3.18 0.09 -1.07
N PHE A 65 -3.43 -0.64 0.00
CA PHE A 65 -3.04 -2.05 0.09
C PHE A 65 -3.79 -2.91 -0.92
N LEU A 66 -5.10 -2.67 -1.08
CA LEU A 66 -5.89 -3.39 -2.08
C LEU A 66 -5.39 -3.12 -3.48
N ALA A 67 -5.00 -1.87 -3.78
CA ALA A 67 -4.42 -1.51 -5.07
C ALA A 67 -3.10 -2.24 -5.30
N LEU A 68 -2.26 -2.33 -4.27
CA LEU A 68 -1.00 -3.06 -4.35
C LEU A 68 -1.23 -4.53 -4.65
N LEU A 69 -2.16 -5.18 -3.95
CA LEU A 69 -2.48 -6.58 -4.18
C LEU A 69 -2.98 -6.81 -5.60
N GLU A 70 -3.79 -5.90 -6.12
CA GLU A 70 -4.29 -6.00 -7.49
C GLU A 70 -3.15 -5.91 -8.51
N LEU A 71 -2.20 -5.00 -8.29
CA LEU A 71 -1.04 -4.88 -9.17
C LEU A 71 -0.16 -6.12 -9.14
N ILE A 72 -0.01 -6.75 -7.99
CA ILE A 72 0.74 -8.02 -7.87
C ILE A 72 -0.02 -9.12 -8.59
N ARG A 73 -1.34 -9.19 -8.40
CA ARG A 73 -2.19 -10.18 -9.08
C ARG A 73 -2.12 -10.04 -10.60
N MET A 74 -2.08 -8.81 -11.09
CA MET A 74 -1.98 -8.51 -12.52
C MET A 74 -0.57 -8.66 -13.05
N LYS A 75 0.40 -9.03 -12.20
CA LYS A 75 1.80 -9.20 -12.56
C LYS A 75 2.46 -7.90 -13.07
N GLN A 76 1.98 -6.77 -12.59
CA GLN A 76 2.56 -5.46 -12.89
C GLN A 76 3.68 -5.10 -11.91
N LEU A 77 3.58 -5.60 -10.68
CA LEU A 77 4.58 -5.38 -9.65
C LEU A 77 5.05 -6.70 -9.05
N ARG A 78 6.30 -6.68 -8.59
CA ARG A 78 6.92 -7.78 -7.86
C ARG A 78 7.19 -7.31 -6.44
N CYS A 79 6.90 -8.17 -5.47
CA CYS A 79 7.15 -7.92 -4.06
C CYS A 79 8.30 -8.83 -3.61
N VAL A 80 9.36 -8.25 -3.08
CA VAL A 80 10.55 -8.99 -2.64
C VAL A 80 10.89 -8.61 -1.21
N GLN A 81 11.12 -9.63 -0.37
CA GLN A 81 11.59 -9.46 0.99
C GLN A 81 12.85 -10.32 1.16
N ALA A 82 14.00 -9.67 1.20
CA ALA A 82 15.27 -10.36 1.24
C ALA A 82 15.53 -11.11 2.54
N GLU A 83 14.99 -10.60 3.64
CA GLU A 83 15.15 -11.20 4.97
C GLU A 83 13.79 -11.30 5.64
N GLU A 84 13.61 -12.36 6.45
CA GLU A 84 12.40 -12.49 7.26
C GLU A 84 12.28 -11.28 8.18
N PHE A 85 11.12 -10.62 8.18
CA PHE A 85 10.84 -9.38 8.92
C PHE A 85 11.64 -8.16 8.44
N GLY A 86 12.39 -8.28 7.33
CA GLY A 86 13.09 -7.15 6.73
C GLY A 86 12.16 -6.26 5.91
N GLU A 87 12.73 -5.19 5.36
CA GLU A 87 11.99 -4.27 4.50
C GLU A 87 11.53 -4.97 3.24
N ILE A 88 10.28 -4.74 2.86
CA ILE A 88 9.71 -5.26 1.64
C ILE A 88 9.92 -4.24 0.52
N GLU A 89 10.45 -4.69 -0.60
CA GLU A 89 10.66 -3.86 -1.78
C GLU A 89 9.71 -4.25 -2.90
N LEU A 90 9.23 -3.23 -3.60
CA LEU A 90 8.34 -3.38 -4.74
C LEU A 90 9.05 -2.87 -5.98
N SER A 91 8.91 -3.60 -7.07
CA SER A 91 9.50 -3.18 -8.34
C SER A 91 8.61 -3.58 -9.51
N ARG A 92 8.74 -2.86 -10.62
CA ARG A 92 8.04 -3.23 -11.86
C ARG A 92 8.55 -4.56 -12.37
N VAL A 93 7.64 -5.36 -12.82
CA VAL A 93 7.97 -6.62 -13.50
C VAL A 93 8.53 -6.35 -14.89
#